data_7f952b9ae233f961ab7fe864c3026256
#
_entry.id   7f952b9ae233f961ab7fe864c3026256
#
_cell.length_a   1.000
_cell.length_b   1.000
_cell.length_c   1.000
_cell.angle_alpha   90.00
_cell.angle_beta   90.00
_cell.angle_gamma   90.00
#
_symmetry.space_group_name_H-M   'P 1'
#
loop_
_entity.id
_entity.type
_entity.pdbx_description
1 polymer ?
#
loop_
_entity_poly.entity_id
_entity_poly.type
_entity_poly.pdbx_seq_one_letter_code
_entity_poly.pdbx_strand_id
1 'polypeptide(L)'
;MDGLTAHLAPSHTRQDKYEMTEPPYRLQINQDQLVTIIEGRTKILVPKGAMEDKVPPRDIAFFNPRARLSRDFSIIAYSAFLKDLERPKIFLDGLSGLGARGLRVANEISDIQVFVNDANPKALDLSRESAELNGLKNYHISENEVCRFLSAFSSEGNRGTIVDIDPFGSPSKYIECCLRATSHGGLLSVSATDLQVLHGLFNDACKKKYHGTPIKTTYSNEIAIRLILGMIVTVAARLDLEATPIFVETNQHYYRVYLRILHKPDTRNLIGFIQHCRDCGNRCAVVESAAKCKLCGSEQQTAGPLWVGTLYEKEFLTSMLAELPKYTIDKKCEKTLRKTILESDMPACYYTLDEIAEALKTSPLSLQRIIERLEQNGFAASPTSLNPTGFRTNCPIDKIKELFAQ
;
A
#
# COMPACT_ATOMS: atom_id res chain seq x y z
N MET A 1 53.43 -29.55 22.69
CA MET A 1 54.03 -29.44 21.35
C MET A 1 53.01 -29.99 20.39
N ASP A 2 52.61 -29.16 19.53
CA ASP A 2 52.12 -29.22 18.19
C ASP A 2 50.91 -28.33 17.99
N GLY A 3 51.24 -27.19 17.39
CA GLY A 3 50.28 -26.16 17.05
C GLY A 3 49.49 -26.58 15.81
N LEU A 4 48.19 -26.50 15.92
CA LEU A 4 47.25 -26.48 14.79
C LEU A 4 46.91 -25.05 14.42
N THR A 5 47.61 -24.54 13.39
CA THR A 5 47.25 -23.33 12.67
C THR A 5 46.03 -23.58 11.81
N ALA A 6 44.88 -23.07 12.23
CA ALA A 6 43.68 -23.01 11.39
C ALA A 6 43.88 -22.01 10.28
N HIS A 7 43.99 -22.48 9.03
CA HIS A 7 43.92 -21.64 7.83
C HIS A 7 42.46 -21.13 7.70
N LEU A 8 42.28 -19.85 7.93
CA LEU A 8 41.08 -19.12 7.56
C LEU A 8 40.99 -19.12 6.03
N ALA A 9 39.95 -19.75 5.49
CA ALA A 9 39.60 -19.67 4.09
C ALA A 9 39.21 -18.21 3.71
N PRO A 10 39.52 -17.75 2.49
CA PRO A 10 39.22 -16.38 2.08
C PRO A 10 37.72 -16.15 2.07
N SER A 11 37.30 -15.01 2.63
CA SER A 11 35.94 -14.53 2.61
C SER A 11 35.47 -14.37 1.16
N HIS A 12 34.58 -15.25 0.70
CA HIS A 12 33.85 -15.03 -0.54
C HIS A 12 33.09 -13.70 -0.46
N THR A 13 33.38 -12.79 -1.38
CA THR A 13 32.71 -11.52 -1.50
C THR A 13 31.22 -11.75 -1.76
N ARG A 14 30.35 -10.95 -1.12
CA ARG A 14 28.89 -11.06 -1.16
C ARG A 14 28.26 -11.05 -2.58
N GLN A 15 29.04 -10.69 -3.61
CA GLN A 15 28.58 -10.63 -5.01
C GLN A 15 28.34 -12.03 -5.63
N ASP A 16 29.05 -13.07 -5.20
CA ASP A 16 28.95 -14.40 -5.82
C ASP A 16 27.73 -15.24 -5.39
N LYS A 17 26.89 -14.73 -4.47
CA LYS A 17 25.70 -15.44 -3.96
C LYS A 17 24.44 -15.29 -4.81
N TYR A 18 24.42 -14.40 -5.81
CA TYR A 18 23.24 -14.07 -6.62
C TYR A 18 23.51 -14.27 -8.11
N GLU A 19 24.13 -15.35 -8.52
CA GLU A 19 24.08 -15.80 -9.91
C GLU A 19 22.62 -16.19 -10.25
N MET A 20 21.81 -15.18 -10.51
CA MET A 20 20.53 -15.38 -11.21
C MET A 20 20.90 -15.59 -12.68
N THR A 21 20.68 -16.80 -13.17
CA THR A 21 20.87 -17.15 -14.57
C THR A 21 20.04 -16.21 -15.45
N GLU A 22 20.70 -15.33 -16.18
CA GLU A 22 20.03 -14.53 -17.21
C GLU A 22 19.38 -15.48 -18.21
N PRO A 23 18.11 -15.27 -18.58
CA PRO A 23 17.49 -16.07 -19.63
C PRO A 23 18.28 -15.90 -20.95
N PRO A 24 18.56 -17.00 -21.66
CA PRO A 24 19.47 -17.00 -22.81
C PRO A 24 18.91 -16.35 -24.08
N TYR A 25 17.67 -15.81 -24.04
CA TYR A 25 17.00 -15.29 -25.24
C TYR A 25 16.48 -13.88 -24.99
N ARG A 26 16.84 -12.92 -25.86
CA ARG A 26 16.11 -11.65 -26.02
C ARG A 26 15.00 -11.90 -27.05
N LEU A 27 13.75 -11.67 -26.65
CA LEU A 27 12.63 -11.69 -27.59
C LEU A 27 12.70 -10.45 -28.49
N GLN A 28 12.60 -10.65 -29.82
CA GLN A 28 12.54 -9.52 -30.76
C GLN A 28 11.16 -8.85 -30.62
N ILE A 29 11.09 -7.79 -29.82
CA ILE A 29 9.90 -6.93 -29.79
C ILE A 29 10.08 -5.89 -30.90
N ASN A 30 9.05 -5.69 -31.74
CA ASN A 30 9.10 -4.67 -32.79
C ASN A 30 9.21 -3.29 -32.15
N GLN A 31 10.32 -2.61 -32.36
CA GLN A 31 10.65 -1.29 -31.82
C GLN A 31 9.61 -0.22 -32.22
N ASP A 32 8.95 -0.38 -33.39
CA ASP A 32 7.88 0.52 -33.83
C ASP A 32 6.63 0.49 -32.92
N GLN A 33 6.47 -0.56 -32.11
CA GLN A 33 5.37 -0.71 -31.14
C GLN A 33 5.70 -0.12 -29.77
N LEU A 34 6.89 0.43 -29.58
CA LEU A 34 7.37 0.92 -28.30
C LEU A 34 7.54 2.43 -28.30
N VAL A 35 7.44 3.02 -27.10
CA VAL A 35 7.72 4.44 -26.84
C VAL A 35 8.44 4.58 -25.50
N THR A 36 9.42 5.48 -25.46
CA THR A 36 10.07 5.84 -24.21
C THR A 36 9.33 6.99 -23.54
N ILE A 37 8.90 6.78 -22.29
CA ILE A 37 8.31 7.82 -21.46
C ILE A 37 9.27 8.20 -20.33
N ILE A 38 8.98 9.31 -19.64
CA ILE A 38 9.74 9.74 -18.46
C ILE A 38 8.79 9.86 -17.27
N GLU A 39 9.07 9.09 -16.21
CA GLU A 39 8.45 9.27 -14.90
C GLU A 39 9.51 9.64 -13.86
N GLY A 40 9.28 10.73 -13.12
CA GLY A 40 10.34 11.30 -12.29
C GLY A 40 11.55 11.69 -13.12
N ARG A 41 12.68 11.06 -12.89
CA ARG A 41 13.93 11.18 -13.68
C ARG A 41 14.22 9.93 -14.52
N THR A 42 13.33 8.96 -14.54
CA THR A 42 13.56 7.62 -15.08
C THR A 42 12.91 7.47 -16.45
N LYS A 43 13.71 7.03 -17.43
CA LYS A 43 13.27 6.63 -18.76
C LYS A 43 12.71 5.21 -18.69
N ILE A 44 11.50 5.01 -19.22
CA ILE A 44 10.81 3.72 -19.20
C ILE A 44 10.32 3.42 -20.61
N LEU A 45 10.67 2.27 -21.14
CA LEU A 45 10.21 1.77 -22.42
C LEU A 45 8.87 1.06 -22.22
N VAL A 46 7.83 1.52 -22.92
CA VAL A 46 6.47 1.02 -22.76
C VAL A 46 5.83 0.73 -24.13
N PRO A 47 4.85 -0.21 -24.22
CA PRO A 47 4.06 -0.38 -25.43
C PRO A 47 3.29 0.89 -25.79
N LYS A 48 3.29 1.33 -27.07
CA LYS A 48 2.56 2.53 -27.54
C LYS A 48 1.07 2.45 -27.19
N GLY A 49 0.44 1.29 -27.41
CA GLY A 49 -0.97 1.07 -27.06
C GLY A 49 -1.30 1.30 -25.60
N ALA A 50 -0.32 1.18 -24.67
CA ALA A 50 -0.53 1.50 -23.25
C ALA A 50 -0.76 3.00 -23.02
N MET A 51 -0.30 3.86 -23.93
CA MET A 51 -0.46 5.32 -23.86
C MET A 51 -1.68 5.82 -24.62
N GLU A 52 -2.14 5.09 -25.62
CA GLU A 52 -3.19 5.49 -26.57
C GLU A 52 -4.55 4.90 -26.19
N ASP A 53 -4.59 3.67 -25.68
CA ASP A 53 -5.82 2.94 -25.41
C ASP A 53 -6.45 3.29 -24.06
N LYS A 54 -7.79 3.29 -23.99
CA LYS A 54 -8.53 3.47 -22.72
C LYS A 54 -8.23 2.33 -21.73
N VAL A 55 -8.01 1.12 -22.23
CA VAL A 55 -7.63 -0.06 -21.45
C VAL A 55 -6.27 -0.52 -21.99
N PRO A 56 -5.20 -0.44 -21.17
CA PRO A 56 -3.87 -0.84 -21.61
C PRO A 56 -3.84 -2.29 -22.10
N PRO A 57 -3.24 -2.58 -23.26
CA PRO A 57 -3.11 -3.93 -23.79
C PRO A 57 -2.19 -4.79 -22.90
N ARG A 58 -2.31 -6.12 -23.02
CA ARG A 58 -1.53 -7.10 -22.24
C ARG A 58 -0.68 -8.03 -23.10
N ASP A 59 -0.71 -7.87 -24.39
CA ASP A 59 -0.07 -8.74 -25.39
C ASP A 59 1.47 -8.75 -25.33
N ILE A 60 2.08 -7.60 -25.05
CA ILE A 60 3.52 -7.46 -24.83
C ILE A 60 3.79 -7.37 -23.33
N ALA A 61 3.37 -6.27 -22.71
CA ALA A 61 3.49 -6.02 -21.28
C ALA A 61 2.41 -5.04 -20.82
N PHE A 62 1.86 -5.26 -19.63
CA PHE A 62 0.91 -4.33 -19.06
C PHE A 62 1.62 -3.10 -18.48
N PHE A 63 1.18 -1.91 -18.88
CA PHE A 63 1.57 -0.66 -18.27
C PHE A 63 0.33 0.24 -18.11
N ASN A 64 0.13 0.78 -16.92
CA ASN A 64 -0.95 1.73 -16.65
C ASN A 64 -0.39 3.13 -16.35
N PRO A 65 -0.50 4.09 -17.30
CA PRO A 65 -0.05 5.48 -17.09
C PRO A 65 -0.76 6.16 -15.92
N ARG A 66 -2.04 5.80 -15.66
CA ARG A 66 -2.84 6.37 -14.56
C ARG A 66 -2.36 5.94 -13.17
N ALA A 67 -1.53 4.88 -13.07
CA ALA A 67 -0.91 4.45 -11.83
C ALA A 67 0.35 5.26 -11.47
N ARG A 68 0.72 6.32 -12.23
CA ARG A 68 1.86 7.18 -11.95
C ARG A 68 1.80 7.75 -10.53
N LEU A 69 0.63 8.21 -10.08
CA LEU A 69 0.46 8.75 -8.72
C LEU A 69 0.86 7.72 -7.64
N SER A 70 0.48 6.44 -7.80
CA SER A 70 0.89 5.37 -6.87
C SER A 70 2.41 5.15 -6.88
N ARG A 71 3.04 5.20 -8.05
CA ARG A 71 4.50 5.10 -8.17
C ARG A 71 5.20 6.30 -7.52
N ASP A 72 4.65 7.51 -7.67
CA ASP A 72 5.15 8.71 -7.02
C ASP A 72 5.08 8.58 -5.49
N PHE A 73 3.95 8.15 -4.92
CA PHE A 73 3.83 7.87 -3.48
C PHE A 73 4.82 6.80 -3.02
N SER A 74 5.04 5.75 -3.82
CA SER A 74 6.00 4.71 -3.47
C SER A 74 7.44 5.24 -3.38
N ILE A 75 7.88 6.08 -4.32
CA ILE A 75 9.21 6.68 -4.28
C ILE A 75 9.41 7.52 -3.02
N ILE A 76 8.41 8.35 -2.67
CA ILE A 76 8.47 9.18 -1.46
C ILE A 76 8.49 8.31 -0.20
N ALA A 77 7.61 7.31 -0.13
CA ALA A 77 7.50 6.41 1.02
C ALA A 77 8.79 5.59 1.21
N TYR A 78 9.37 5.08 0.12
CA TYR A 78 10.61 4.31 0.20
C TYR A 78 11.80 5.19 0.55
N SER A 79 11.90 6.38 -0.02
CA SER A 79 12.94 7.35 0.35
C SER A 79 12.88 7.71 1.83
N ALA A 80 11.69 8.07 2.33
CA ALA A 80 11.47 8.41 3.73
C ALA A 80 11.80 7.23 4.67
N PHE A 81 11.45 6.01 4.25
CA PHE A 81 11.71 4.81 5.04
C PHE A 81 13.21 4.46 5.10
N LEU A 82 13.95 4.72 4.02
CA LEU A 82 15.37 4.35 3.89
C LEU A 82 16.33 5.43 4.40
N LYS A 83 15.85 6.64 4.69
CA LYS A 83 16.65 7.82 4.96
C LYS A 83 17.71 7.62 6.04
N ASP A 84 17.32 7.04 7.17
CA ASP A 84 18.17 6.89 8.37
C ASP A 84 18.60 5.43 8.59
N LEU A 85 18.53 4.59 7.54
CA LEU A 85 18.92 3.18 7.62
C LEU A 85 20.40 2.99 7.30
N GLU A 86 21.18 2.54 8.27
CA GLU A 86 22.62 2.24 8.15
C GLU A 86 22.92 0.84 7.56
N ARG A 87 21.91 -0.04 7.49
CA ARG A 87 22.09 -1.41 6.94
C ARG A 87 21.98 -1.44 5.41
N PRO A 88 22.43 -2.53 4.75
CA PRO A 88 22.25 -2.70 3.30
C PRO A 88 20.79 -2.55 2.89
N LYS A 89 20.54 -1.74 1.87
CA LYS A 89 19.21 -1.44 1.36
C LYS A 89 18.90 -2.36 0.17
N ILE A 90 17.94 -3.26 0.36
CA ILE A 90 17.47 -4.22 -0.65
C ILE A 90 15.99 -3.98 -0.91
N PHE A 91 15.65 -3.71 -2.16
CA PHE A 91 14.27 -3.59 -2.64
C PHE A 91 13.91 -4.82 -3.47
N LEU A 92 12.80 -5.46 -3.14
CA LEU A 92 12.25 -6.63 -3.84
C LEU A 92 10.90 -6.25 -4.45
N ASP A 93 10.79 -6.33 -5.78
CA ASP A 93 9.53 -6.17 -6.52
C ASP A 93 9.10 -7.54 -7.05
N GLY A 94 8.12 -8.14 -6.41
CA GLY A 94 7.70 -9.52 -6.70
C GLY A 94 6.89 -9.67 -7.99
N LEU A 95 6.21 -8.62 -8.45
CA LEU A 95 5.33 -8.59 -9.63
C LEU A 95 5.55 -7.31 -10.41
N SER A 96 6.74 -7.14 -10.96
CA SER A 96 7.23 -5.88 -11.49
C SER A 96 6.62 -5.47 -12.84
N GLY A 97 6.03 -6.42 -13.60
CA GLY A 97 5.68 -6.19 -14.99
C GLY A 97 6.91 -5.72 -15.78
N LEU A 98 6.79 -4.60 -16.48
CA LEU A 98 7.93 -3.99 -17.20
C LEU A 98 8.87 -3.17 -16.27
N GLY A 99 8.75 -3.31 -14.95
CA GLY A 99 9.68 -2.79 -13.97
C GLY A 99 9.53 -1.31 -13.61
N ALA A 100 8.44 -0.63 -13.99
CA ALA A 100 8.32 0.83 -13.85
C ALA A 100 8.61 1.35 -12.43
N ARG A 101 8.17 0.64 -11.39
CA ARG A 101 8.44 1.00 -9.99
C ARG A 101 9.89 0.72 -9.60
N GLY A 102 10.37 -0.50 -9.85
CA GLY A 102 11.73 -0.92 -9.56
C GLY A 102 12.79 -0.08 -10.28
N LEU A 103 12.55 0.29 -11.56
CA LEU A 103 13.43 1.18 -12.35
C LEU A 103 13.54 2.57 -11.68
N ARG A 104 12.42 3.14 -11.22
CA ARG A 104 12.42 4.41 -10.51
C ARG A 104 13.17 4.31 -9.19
N VAL A 105 12.96 3.24 -8.42
CA VAL A 105 13.68 3.00 -7.16
C VAL A 105 15.18 2.93 -7.44
N ALA A 106 15.62 2.17 -8.43
CA ALA A 106 17.04 2.00 -8.77
C ALA A 106 17.71 3.30 -9.25
N ASN A 107 16.97 4.14 -9.98
CA ASN A 107 17.48 5.37 -10.59
C ASN A 107 17.38 6.61 -9.69
N GLU A 108 16.36 6.64 -8.80
CA GLU A 108 16.02 7.85 -8.06
C GLU A 108 16.44 7.79 -6.59
N ILE A 109 16.61 6.58 -6.01
CA ILE A 109 17.02 6.37 -4.62
C ILE A 109 18.46 5.84 -4.59
N SER A 110 19.34 6.50 -3.82
CA SER A 110 20.76 6.12 -3.72
C SER A 110 20.98 4.89 -2.82
N ASP A 111 22.10 4.21 -3.05
CA ASP A 111 22.63 3.13 -2.19
C ASP A 111 21.66 1.96 -1.95
N ILE A 112 20.90 1.58 -2.98
CA ILE A 112 19.94 0.49 -2.92
C ILE A 112 20.21 -0.56 -4.00
N GLN A 113 20.11 -1.84 -3.66
CA GLN A 113 20.07 -2.95 -4.60
C GLN A 113 18.62 -3.28 -4.91
N VAL A 114 18.28 -3.34 -6.17
CA VAL A 114 16.91 -3.56 -6.66
C VAL A 114 16.81 -4.89 -7.36
N PHE A 115 15.95 -5.76 -6.87
CA PHE A 115 15.64 -7.06 -7.46
C PHE A 115 14.18 -7.05 -7.90
N VAL A 116 13.96 -7.22 -9.20
CA VAL A 116 12.61 -7.26 -9.79
C VAL A 116 12.34 -8.63 -10.36
N ASN A 117 11.08 -9.04 -10.27
CA ASN A 117 10.64 -10.33 -10.77
C ASN A 117 9.30 -10.23 -11.49
N ASP A 118 9.16 -10.92 -12.59
CA ASP A 118 7.88 -11.18 -13.23
C ASP A 118 7.92 -12.54 -13.94
N ALA A 119 6.76 -13.12 -14.22
CA ALA A 119 6.64 -14.35 -15.01
C ALA A 119 6.52 -14.10 -16.54
N ASN A 120 6.41 -12.82 -16.95
CA ASN A 120 6.29 -12.43 -18.36
C ASN A 120 7.64 -12.03 -18.93
N PRO A 121 8.30 -12.87 -19.74
CA PRO A 121 9.62 -12.57 -20.30
C PRO A 121 9.65 -11.33 -21.19
N LYS A 122 8.56 -11.03 -21.93
CA LYS A 122 8.47 -9.80 -22.74
C LYS A 122 8.49 -8.54 -21.87
N ALA A 123 7.83 -8.56 -20.73
CA ALA A 123 7.85 -7.46 -19.78
C ALA A 123 9.25 -7.26 -19.20
N LEU A 124 9.95 -8.37 -18.89
CA LEU A 124 11.31 -8.33 -18.37
C LEU A 124 12.33 -7.83 -19.40
N ASP A 125 12.14 -8.10 -20.69
CA ASP A 125 12.99 -7.55 -21.76
C ASP A 125 12.86 -6.01 -21.82
N LEU A 126 11.62 -5.47 -21.76
CA LEU A 126 11.40 -4.02 -21.69
C LEU A 126 12.01 -3.42 -20.40
N SER A 127 11.94 -4.15 -19.31
CA SER A 127 12.56 -3.76 -18.03
C SER A 127 14.09 -3.67 -18.15
N ARG A 128 14.73 -4.65 -18.81
CA ARG A 128 16.18 -4.70 -19.05
C ARG A 128 16.63 -3.55 -19.96
N GLU A 129 15.96 -3.36 -21.09
CA GLU A 129 16.27 -2.25 -22.01
C GLU A 129 16.11 -0.89 -21.30
N SER A 130 15.06 -0.73 -20.49
CA SER A 130 14.88 0.49 -19.69
C SER A 130 15.98 0.69 -18.67
N ALA A 131 16.48 -0.37 -18.03
CA ALA A 131 17.61 -0.29 -17.10
C ALA A 131 18.91 0.12 -17.83
N GLU A 132 19.16 -0.43 -19.02
CA GLU A 132 20.27 -0.06 -19.88
C GLU A 132 20.20 1.43 -20.29
N LEU A 133 19.00 1.92 -20.69
CA LEU A 133 18.74 3.33 -21.07
C LEU A 133 19.04 4.33 -19.93
N ASN A 134 18.93 3.88 -18.68
CA ASN A 134 19.24 4.68 -17.48
C ASN A 134 20.64 4.39 -16.91
N GLY A 135 21.41 3.47 -17.50
CA GLY A 135 22.76 3.10 -17.05
C GLY A 135 22.81 2.44 -15.67
N LEU A 136 21.73 1.74 -15.27
CA LEU A 136 21.61 1.15 -13.93
C LEU A 136 22.56 -0.03 -13.75
N LYS A 137 23.28 -0.07 -12.62
CA LYS A 137 24.17 -1.17 -12.22
C LYS A 137 23.70 -1.92 -10.98
N ASN A 138 22.70 -1.40 -10.32
CA ASN A 138 22.11 -1.88 -9.08
C ASN A 138 20.72 -2.53 -9.31
N TYR A 139 20.44 -2.96 -10.54
CA TYR A 139 19.14 -3.48 -10.98
C TYR A 139 19.28 -4.92 -11.47
N HIS A 140 18.61 -5.86 -10.82
CA HIS A 140 18.70 -7.29 -11.05
C HIS A 140 17.34 -7.85 -11.42
N ILE A 141 17.28 -8.64 -12.49
CA ILE A 141 16.04 -9.17 -13.08
C ILE A 141 15.94 -10.67 -12.82
N SER A 142 14.76 -11.14 -12.44
CA SER A 142 14.41 -12.54 -12.24
C SER A 142 13.16 -12.91 -13.03
N GLU A 143 13.15 -14.10 -13.64
CA GLU A 143 11.97 -14.70 -14.27
C GLU A 143 11.54 -15.92 -13.47
N ASN A 144 10.64 -15.70 -12.49
CA ASN A 144 10.19 -16.77 -11.62
C ASN A 144 8.70 -16.57 -11.22
N GLU A 145 8.11 -17.65 -10.69
CA GLU A 145 6.90 -17.51 -9.89
C GLU A 145 7.24 -16.68 -8.63
N VAL A 146 6.35 -15.78 -8.24
CA VAL A 146 6.61 -14.75 -7.24
C VAL A 146 7.03 -15.30 -5.88
N CYS A 147 6.36 -16.33 -5.35
CA CYS A 147 6.74 -16.88 -4.06
C CYS A 147 8.04 -17.68 -4.13
N ARG A 148 8.37 -18.27 -5.27
CA ARG A 148 9.68 -18.88 -5.51
C ARG A 148 10.79 -17.82 -5.50
N PHE A 149 10.58 -16.70 -6.16
CA PHE A 149 11.50 -15.56 -6.12
C PHE A 149 11.70 -15.06 -4.69
N LEU A 150 10.60 -14.74 -3.97
CA LEU A 150 10.67 -14.21 -2.61
C LEU A 150 11.27 -15.21 -1.61
N SER A 151 11.09 -16.51 -1.80
CA SER A 151 11.67 -17.53 -0.92
C SER A 151 13.19 -17.53 -0.93
N ALA A 152 13.83 -17.15 -2.04
CA ALA A 152 15.28 -16.98 -2.11
C ALA A 152 15.80 -15.87 -1.17
N PHE A 153 14.92 -14.94 -0.77
CA PHE A 153 15.21 -13.85 0.16
C PHE A 153 14.65 -14.10 1.58
N SER A 154 14.20 -15.30 1.91
CA SER A 154 13.58 -15.58 3.21
C SER A 154 14.59 -15.90 4.33
N SER A 155 15.86 -16.09 4.01
CA SER A 155 16.93 -16.39 4.99
C SER A 155 17.45 -15.14 5.68
N GLU A 156 17.91 -15.29 6.92
CA GLU A 156 18.52 -14.20 7.68
C GLU A 156 19.74 -13.61 6.95
N GLY A 157 19.82 -12.28 6.94
CA GLY A 157 20.86 -11.51 6.23
C GLY A 157 20.62 -11.28 4.74
N ASN A 158 19.60 -11.95 4.14
CA ASN A 158 19.26 -11.78 2.72
C ASN A 158 17.90 -11.09 2.50
N ARG A 159 17.09 -10.92 3.56
CA ARG A 159 15.73 -10.35 3.45
C ARG A 159 15.72 -8.93 2.89
N GLY A 160 14.68 -8.63 2.12
CA GLY A 160 14.44 -7.28 1.59
C GLY A 160 14.21 -6.25 2.70
N THR A 161 14.83 -5.11 2.56
CA THR A 161 14.53 -3.94 3.39
C THR A 161 13.14 -3.41 3.06
N ILE A 162 12.78 -3.46 1.77
CA ILE A 162 11.45 -3.17 1.25
C ILE A 162 11.02 -4.34 0.36
N VAL A 163 9.83 -4.85 0.59
CA VAL A 163 9.16 -5.83 -0.29
C VAL A 163 7.91 -5.20 -0.85
N ASP A 164 7.79 -5.17 -2.17
CA ASP A 164 6.65 -4.63 -2.91
C ASP A 164 5.89 -5.74 -3.63
N ILE A 165 4.58 -5.73 -3.52
CA ILE A 165 3.71 -6.65 -4.24
C ILE A 165 2.49 -5.91 -4.81
N ASP A 166 2.39 -5.88 -6.14
CA ASP A 166 1.34 -5.17 -6.88
C ASP A 166 0.62 -6.09 -7.88
N PRO A 167 -0.20 -7.05 -7.39
CA PRO A 167 -0.87 -8.03 -8.23
C PRO A 167 -2.10 -7.45 -8.93
N PHE A 168 -2.51 -8.09 -10.01
CA PHE A 168 -3.89 -7.98 -10.49
C PHE A 168 -4.83 -8.67 -9.51
N GLY A 169 -5.81 -7.92 -8.96
CA GLY A 169 -6.80 -8.43 -8.02
C GLY A 169 -6.31 -8.45 -6.58
N SER A 170 -6.47 -9.60 -5.90
CA SER A 170 -6.15 -9.74 -4.48
C SER A 170 -4.70 -10.13 -4.23
N PRO A 171 -4.01 -9.51 -3.27
CA PRO A 171 -2.67 -9.90 -2.85
C PRO A 171 -2.65 -11.14 -1.94
N SER A 172 -3.78 -11.62 -1.47
CA SER A 172 -3.89 -12.58 -0.34
C SER A 172 -3.00 -13.81 -0.45
N LYS A 173 -2.86 -14.37 -1.66
CA LYS A 173 -2.06 -15.58 -1.91
C LYS A 173 -0.54 -15.37 -1.80
N TYR A 174 -0.08 -14.10 -1.78
CA TYR A 174 1.34 -13.76 -1.76
C TYR A 174 1.83 -13.24 -0.40
N ILE A 175 0.91 -12.94 0.53
CA ILE A 175 1.26 -12.25 1.78
C ILE A 175 2.25 -13.04 2.63
N GLU A 176 2.10 -14.36 2.73
CA GLU A 176 3.02 -15.18 3.51
C GLU A 176 4.45 -15.11 2.97
N CYS A 177 4.67 -15.30 1.67
CA CYS A 177 6.00 -15.24 1.10
C CYS A 177 6.59 -13.82 1.14
N CYS A 178 5.77 -12.77 1.03
CA CYS A 178 6.21 -11.39 1.22
C CYS A 178 6.69 -11.13 2.66
N LEU A 179 5.91 -11.56 3.66
CA LEU A 179 6.27 -11.40 5.08
C LEU A 179 7.59 -12.11 5.41
N ARG A 180 7.77 -13.35 4.94
CA ARG A 180 9.02 -14.11 5.14
C ARG A 180 10.23 -13.47 4.48
N ALA A 181 10.03 -12.80 3.35
CA ALA A 181 11.09 -12.10 2.62
C ALA A 181 11.40 -10.70 3.17
N THR A 182 10.56 -10.14 4.05
CA THR A 182 10.77 -8.81 4.64
C THR A 182 11.67 -8.90 5.86
N SER A 183 12.68 -8.03 5.93
CA SER A 183 13.62 -8.00 7.07
C SER A 183 12.97 -7.47 8.35
N HIS A 184 13.56 -7.78 9.51
CA HIS A 184 13.17 -7.15 10.77
C HIS A 184 13.24 -5.62 10.67
N GLY A 185 12.17 -4.92 11.06
CA GLY A 185 12.03 -3.47 10.88
C GLY A 185 12.00 -3.07 9.39
N GLY A 186 11.68 -3.97 8.48
CA GLY A 186 11.52 -3.70 7.05
C GLY A 186 10.12 -3.21 6.69
N LEU A 187 9.94 -2.80 5.45
CA LEU A 187 8.69 -2.28 4.89
C LEU A 187 8.07 -3.31 3.94
N LEU A 188 6.81 -3.65 4.18
CA LEU A 188 5.97 -4.38 3.23
C LEU A 188 4.98 -3.40 2.59
N SER A 189 4.99 -3.33 1.27
CA SER A 189 4.11 -2.49 0.45
C SER A 189 3.21 -3.39 -0.41
N VAL A 190 1.90 -3.24 -0.28
CA VAL A 190 0.91 -4.15 -0.87
C VAL A 190 -0.20 -3.39 -1.57
N SER A 191 -0.49 -3.76 -2.83
CA SER A 191 -1.67 -3.26 -3.56
C SER A 191 -2.78 -4.31 -3.63
N ALA A 192 -4.03 -3.84 -3.67
CA ALA A 192 -5.22 -4.63 -3.98
C ALA A 192 -6.08 -3.88 -5.00
N THR A 193 -6.49 -4.58 -6.07
CA THR A 193 -7.29 -4.00 -7.16
C THR A 193 -8.65 -4.70 -7.34
N ASP A 194 -9.02 -5.66 -6.50
CA ASP A 194 -10.31 -6.35 -6.51
C ASP A 194 -11.39 -5.60 -5.72
N LEU A 195 -11.61 -4.33 -6.09
CA LEU A 195 -12.49 -3.38 -5.40
C LEU A 195 -13.92 -3.93 -5.22
N GLN A 196 -14.45 -4.64 -6.21
CA GLN A 196 -15.79 -5.22 -6.14
C GLN A 196 -15.93 -6.24 -5.00
N VAL A 197 -14.88 -7.02 -4.74
CA VAL A 197 -14.82 -7.95 -3.62
C VAL A 197 -14.79 -7.21 -2.30
N LEU A 198 -13.91 -6.22 -2.19
CA LEU A 198 -13.72 -5.43 -0.98
C LEU A 198 -14.89 -4.51 -0.63
N HIS A 199 -15.71 -4.10 -1.64
CA HIS A 199 -16.93 -3.29 -1.44
C HIS A 199 -18.20 -4.14 -1.25
N GLY A 200 -18.07 -5.46 -1.15
CA GLY A 200 -19.21 -6.34 -0.79
C GLY A 200 -20.15 -6.71 -1.94
N LEU A 201 -19.67 -6.65 -3.21
CA LEU A 201 -20.42 -7.29 -4.30
C LEU A 201 -20.28 -8.81 -4.27
N PHE A 202 -19.16 -9.31 -3.72
CA PHE A 202 -18.83 -10.74 -3.65
C PHE A 202 -18.36 -11.11 -2.23
N ASN A 203 -19.28 -11.19 -1.28
CA ASN A 203 -18.99 -11.40 0.14
C ASN A 203 -18.23 -12.71 0.41
N ASP A 204 -18.60 -13.81 -0.24
CA ASP A 204 -17.93 -15.10 -0.04
C ASP A 204 -16.47 -15.07 -0.54
N ALA A 205 -16.23 -14.38 -1.66
CA ALA A 205 -14.87 -14.14 -2.13
C ALA A 205 -14.07 -13.27 -1.16
N CYS A 206 -14.70 -12.26 -0.54
CA CYS A 206 -14.07 -11.42 0.48
C CYS A 206 -13.71 -12.24 1.72
N LYS A 207 -14.65 -13.02 2.27
CA LYS A 207 -14.39 -13.93 3.38
C LYS A 207 -13.22 -14.88 3.09
N LYS A 208 -13.20 -15.48 1.90
CA LYS A 208 -12.14 -16.42 1.50
C LYS A 208 -10.77 -15.75 1.38
N LYS A 209 -10.69 -14.53 0.84
CA LYS A 209 -9.43 -13.85 0.55
C LYS A 209 -8.93 -12.98 1.70
N TYR A 210 -9.86 -12.29 2.37
CA TYR A 210 -9.52 -11.28 3.40
C TYR A 210 -9.97 -11.68 4.81
N HIS A 211 -10.55 -12.88 4.97
CA HIS A 211 -11.02 -13.42 6.26
C HIS A 211 -12.06 -12.54 6.98
N GLY A 212 -12.66 -11.57 6.28
CA GLY A 212 -13.64 -10.65 6.82
C GLY A 212 -14.80 -10.38 5.85
N THR A 213 -15.87 -9.82 6.39
CA THR A 213 -17.07 -9.46 5.62
C THR A 213 -17.16 -7.94 5.53
N PRO A 214 -17.26 -7.33 4.33
CA PRO A 214 -17.54 -5.92 4.18
C PRO A 214 -19.02 -5.61 4.41
N ILE A 215 -19.32 -4.33 4.66
CA ILE A 215 -20.67 -3.78 4.59
C ILE A 215 -20.69 -2.61 3.61
N LYS A 216 -21.85 -2.39 2.95
CA LYS A 216 -22.02 -1.28 2.00
C LYS A 216 -22.29 0.01 2.77
N THR A 217 -21.38 0.98 2.66
CA THR A 217 -21.44 2.27 3.33
C THR A 217 -20.82 3.37 2.47
N THR A 218 -21.01 4.62 2.84
CA THR A 218 -20.35 5.78 2.23
C THR A 218 -18.84 5.82 2.49
N TYR A 219 -18.37 5.06 3.52
CA TYR A 219 -16.96 4.92 3.88
C TYR A 219 -16.38 3.52 3.55
N SER A 220 -16.90 2.87 2.51
CA SER A 220 -16.44 1.54 2.05
C SER A 220 -14.96 1.48 1.72
N ASN A 221 -14.33 2.61 1.31
CA ASN A 221 -12.88 2.67 1.09
C ASN A 221 -12.10 2.36 2.37
N GLU A 222 -12.51 2.89 3.51
CA GLU A 222 -11.86 2.61 4.79
C GLU A 222 -12.07 1.16 5.24
N ILE A 223 -13.30 0.63 5.07
CA ILE A 223 -13.58 -0.79 5.35
C ILE A 223 -12.69 -1.70 4.51
N ALA A 224 -12.56 -1.42 3.20
CA ALA A 224 -11.71 -2.17 2.29
C ALA A 224 -10.24 -2.19 2.74
N ILE A 225 -9.67 -1.02 3.05
CA ILE A 225 -8.30 -0.90 3.57
C ILE A 225 -8.12 -1.69 4.86
N ARG A 226 -9.07 -1.59 5.80
CA ARG A 226 -9.01 -2.31 7.07
C ARG A 226 -9.16 -3.82 6.94
N LEU A 227 -9.89 -4.32 5.94
CA LEU A 227 -9.95 -5.74 5.59
C LEU A 227 -8.61 -6.24 5.04
N ILE A 228 -7.96 -5.47 4.15
CA ILE A 228 -6.62 -5.80 3.64
C ILE A 228 -5.61 -5.88 4.80
N LEU A 229 -5.59 -4.86 5.65
CA LEU A 229 -4.71 -4.79 6.82
C LEU A 229 -4.99 -5.93 7.81
N GLY A 230 -6.26 -6.22 8.09
CA GLY A 230 -6.65 -7.31 8.99
C GLY A 230 -6.16 -8.67 8.51
N MET A 231 -6.27 -8.94 7.20
CA MET A 231 -5.75 -10.16 6.59
C MET A 231 -4.21 -10.23 6.73
N ILE A 232 -3.48 -9.15 6.40
CA ILE A 232 -2.01 -9.12 6.49
C ILE A 232 -1.55 -9.34 7.94
N VAL A 233 -2.14 -8.64 8.90
CA VAL A 233 -1.80 -8.74 10.33
C VAL A 233 -2.09 -10.15 10.86
N THR A 234 -3.20 -10.76 10.46
CA THR A 234 -3.56 -12.14 10.86
C THR A 234 -2.55 -13.16 10.30
N VAL A 235 -2.11 -12.99 9.04
CA VAL A 235 -1.08 -13.87 8.46
C VAL A 235 0.27 -13.64 9.14
N ALA A 236 0.64 -12.39 9.44
CA ALA A 236 1.87 -12.07 10.15
C ALA A 236 1.91 -12.71 11.55
N ALA A 237 0.82 -12.62 12.32
CA ALA A 237 0.70 -13.23 13.64
C ALA A 237 0.90 -14.76 13.63
N ARG A 238 0.42 -15.44 12.58
CA ARG A 238 0.65 -16.90 12.39
C ARG A 238 2.11 -17.27 12.11
N LEU A 239 2.93 -16.28 11.75
CA LEU A 239 4.36 -16.42 11.47
C LEU A 239 5.23 -15.87 12.61
N ASP A 240 4.63 -15.56 13.77
CA ASP A 240 5.28 -14.88 14.89
C ASP A 240 5.92 -13.54 14.49
N LEU A 241 5.25 -12.81 13.56
CA LEU A 241 5.63 -11.49 13.10
C LEU A 241 4.58 -10.47 13.51
N GLU A 242 5.02 -9.23 13.72
CA GLU A 242 4.13 -8.07 13.82
C GLU A 242 4.15 -7.30 12.51
N ALA A 243 2.97 -6.87 12.04
CA ALA A 243 2.80 -6.01 10.88
C ALA A 243 1.98 -4.78 11.29
N THR A 244 2.63 -3.62 11.36
CA THR A 244 2.02 -2.36 11.81
C THR A 244 1.85 -1.42 10.63
N PRO A 245 0.61 -0.97 10.30
CA PRO A 245 0.36 0.03 9.28
C PRO A 245 1.06 1.36 9.60
N ILE A 246 1.71 1.95 8.60
CA ILE A 246 2.35 3.27 8.72
C ILE A 246 1.83 4.29 7.73
N PHE A 247 1.30 3.82 6.59
CA PHE A 247 0.67 4.65 5.57
C PHE A 247 -0.30 3.83 4.73
N VAL A 248 -1.38 4.45 4.29
CA VAL A 248 -2.30 3.90 3.28
C VAL A 248 -2.67 4.96 2.27
N GLU A 249 -2.84 4.53 1.02
CA GLU A 249 -3.35 5.38 -0.05
C GLU A 249 -4.48 4.68 -0.81
N THR A 250 -5.37 5.45 -1.38
CA THR A 250 -6.46 4.96 -2.23
C THR A 250 -6.60 5.82 -3.47
N ASN A 251 -6.97 5.18 -4.56
CA ASN A 251 -7.42 5.81 -5.78
C ASN A 251 -8.63 5.03 -6.32
N GLN A 252 -9.28 5.54 -7.35
CA GLN A 252 -10.48 4.93 -7.97
C GLN A 252 -10.31 3.45 -8.37
N HIS A 253 -9.07 2.96 -8.51
CA HIS A 253 -8.78 1.65 -9.08
C HIS A 253 -7.94 0.73 -8.19
N TYR A 254 -7.46 1.20 -7.02
CA TYR A 254 -6.64 0.40 -6.13
C TYR A 254 -6.66 0.93 -4.69
N TYR A 255 -6.33 0.04 -3.76
CA TYR A 255 -5.87 0.34 -2.41
C TYR A 255 -4.43 -0.06 -2.27
N ARG A 256 -3.64 0.76 -1.61
CA ARG A 256 -2.25 0.43 -1.30
C ARG A 256 -1.97 0.69 0.17
N VAL A 257 -1.33 -0.28 0.80
CA VAL A 257 -0.99 -0.25 2.23
C VAL A 257 0.50 -0.48 2.43
N TYR A 258 1.06 0.22 3.40
CA TYR A 258 2.47 0.15 3.78
C TYR A 258 2.56 -0.22 5.25
N LEU A 259 3.27 -1.31 5.56
CA LEU A 259 3.38 -1.85 6.91
C LEU A 259 4.84 -2.06 7.30
N ARG A 260 5.18 -1.68 8.53
CA ARG A 260 6.44 -2.04 9.17
C ARG A 260 6.35 -3.47 9.69
N ILE A 261 7.37 -4.30 9.41
CA ILE A 261 7.38 -5.71 9.82
C ILE A 261 8.43 -5.91 10.91
N LEU A 262 8.02 -6.45 12.07
CA LEU A 262 8.90 -6.79 13.18
C LEU A 262 8.90 -8.31 13.40
N HIS A 263 10.09 -8.87 13.65
CA HIS A 263 10.29 -10.29 13.95
C HIS A 263 10.27 -10.57 15.47
N LYS A 264 9.58 -9.72 16.22
CA LYS A 264 9.28 -9.88 17.64
C LYS A 264 7.88 -9.34 17.83
N PRO A 265 6.85 -10.18 17.94
CA PRO A 265 5.47 -9.72 18.02
C PRO A 265 5.23 -8.98 19.34
N ASP A 266 4.59 -7.83 19.26
CA ASP A 266 3.85 -7.27 20.38
C ASP A 266 2.49 -7.98 20.46
N THR A 267 2.03 -8.29 21.66
CA THR A 267 0.82 -9.08 21.92
C THR A 267 -0.49 -8.34 21.66
N ARG A 268 -0.44 -7.06 21.25
CA ARG A 268 -1.64 -6.26 20.99
C ARG A 268 -2.34 -6.71 19.72
N ASN A 269 -3.44 -7.45 19.88
CA ASN A 269 -4.30 -7.83 18.77
C ASN A 269 -5.32 -6.71 18.50
N LEU A 270 -5.12 -5.94 17.42
CA LEU A 270 -6.02 -4.89 16.98
C LEU A 270 -6.94 -5.37 15.83
N ILE A 271 -7.30 -6.65 15.86
CA ILE A 271 -8.34 -7.22 14.99
C ILE A 271 -9.67 -7.12 15.69
N GLY A 272 -10.66 -6.57 15.00
CA GLY A 272 -12.00 -6.36 15.54
C GLY A 272 -13.00 -6.10 14.43
N PHE A 273 -13.96 -5.22 14.69
CA PHE A 273 -15.11 -5.00 13.83
C PHE A 273 -15.42 -3.49 13.70
N ILE A 274 -16.00 -3.12 12.55
CA ILE A 274 -16.68 -1.84 12.39
C ILE A 274 -18.17 -2.12 12.49
N GLN A 275 -18.84 -1.41 13.41
CA GLN A 275 -20.27 -1.43 13.59
C GLN A 275 -20.90 -0.20 12.96
N HIS A 276 -22.01 -0.38 12.25
CA HIS A 276 -22.76 0.68 11.57
C HIS A 276 -24.25 0.52 11.78
N CYS A 277 -24.87 1.53 12.37
CA CYS A 277 -26.32 1.62 12.51
C CYS A 277 -26.92 2.38 11.33
N ARG A 278 -27.78 1.72 10.55
CA ARG A 278 -28.46 2.36 9.41
C ARG A 278 -29.49 3.41 9.82
N ASP A 279 -30.11 3.25 10.98
CA ASP A 279 -31.20 4.13 11.42
C ASP A 279 -30.68 5.48 11.89
N CYS A 280 -29.66 5.50 12.75
CA CYS A 280 -29.13 6.76 13.26
C CYS A 280 -27.83 7.23 12.57
N GLY A 281 -27.13 6.34 11.84
CA GLY A 281 -25.83 6.63 11.20
C GLY A 281 -24.63 6.47 12.13
N ASN A 282 -24.83 6.04 13.39
CA ASN A 282 -23.75 5.81 14.34
C ASN A 282 -22.82 4.72 13.85
N ARG A 283 -21.52 4.93 14.06
CA ARG A 283 -20.46 3.98 13.64
C ARG A 283 -19.28 4.00 14.62
N CYS A 284 -18.67 2.86 14.80
CA CYS A 284 -17.48 2.73 15.64
C CYS A 284 -16.64 1.52 15.26
N ALA A 285 -15.34 1.60 15.51
CA ALA A 285 -14.44 0.47 15.50
C ALA A 285 -14.37 -0.13 16.92
N VAL A 286 -14.53 -1.45 17.04
CA VAL A 286 -14.61 -2.17 18.33
C VAL A 286 -13.86 -3.50 18.23
N VAL A 287 -13.33 -4.00 19.33
CA VAL A 287 -12.74 -5.34 19.40
C VAL A 287 -13.81 -6.41 19.41
N GLU A 288 -14.90 -6.17 20.14
CA GLU A 288 -16.02 -7.10 20.26
C GLU A 288 -17.29 -6.48 19.66
N SER A 289 -18.00 -7.24 18.84
CA SER A 289 -19.22 -6.75 18.20
C SER A 289 -20.44 -6.88 19.11
N ALA A 290 -21.35 -5.92 19.00
CA ALA A 290 -22.66 -5.95 19.64
C ALA A 290 -23.77 -5.91 18.59
N ALA A 291 -24.89 -6.59 18.84
CA ALA A 291 -26.02 -6.64 17.91
C ALA A 291 -26.77 -5.30 17.81
N LYS A 292 -26.85 -4.56 18.92
CA LYS A 292 -27.65 -3.33 19.02
C LYS A 292 -26.79 -2.07 19.09
N CYS A 293 -27.25 -1.02 18.46
CA CYS A 293 -26.65 0.30 18.49
C CYS A 293 -26.76 0.92 19.88
N LYS A 294 -25.61 1.39 20.42
CA LYS A 294 -25.57 2.03 21.74
C LYS A 294 -26.30 3.38 21.79
N LEU A 295 -26.51 4.04 20.64
CA LEU A 295 -27.13 5.36 20.56
C LEU A 295 -28.66 5.26 20.46
N CYS A 296 -29.21 4.40 19.59
CA CYS A 296 -30.64 4.35 19.31
C CYS A 296 -31.30 2.99 19.61
N GLY A 297 -30.55 1.97 20.02
CA GLY A 297 -31.07 0.64 20.34
C GLY A 297 -31.40 -0.26 19.14
N SER A 298 -31.37 0.26 17.90
CA SER A 298 -31.68 -0.50 16.68
C SER A 298 -30.60 -1.54 16.37
N GLU A 299 -30.97 -2.52 15.54
CA GLU A 299 -30.00 -3.48 14.99
C GLU A 299 -28.93 -2.78 14.15
N GLN A 300 -27.70 -3.27 14.23
CA GLN A 300 -26.60 -2.69 13.48
C GLN A 300 -25.88 -3.72 12.61
N GLN A 301 -25.30 -3.24 11.51
CA GLN A 301 -24.46 -4.03 10.64
C GLN A 301 -23.04 -4.08 11.17
N THR A 302 -22.35 -5.18 10.88
CA THR A 302 -20.98 -5.41 11.33
C THR A 302 -20.10 -5.80 10.14
N ALA A 303 -19.01 -5.06 9.92
CA ALA A 303 -17.93 -5.44 9.00
C ALA A 303 -16.77 -6.03 9.79
N GLY A 304 -16.11 -7.03 9.22
CA GLY A 304 -14.94 -7.66 9.83
C GLY A 304 -15.03 -9.20 9.91
N PRO A 305 -14.09 -9.84 10.63
CA PRO A 305 -12.96 -9.21 11.35
C PRO A 305 -12.05 -8.40 10.43
N LEU A 306 -11.50 -7.30 10.96
CA LEU A 306 -10.65 -6.37 10.23
C LEU A 306 -9.73 -5.59 11.21
N TRP A 307 -8.76 -4.84 10.67
CA TRP A 307 -7.90 -3.96 11.48
C TRP A 307 -8.68 -2.79 12.09
N VAL A 308 -8.62 -2.62 13.42
CA VAL A 308 -9.29 -1.52 14.14
C VAL A 308 -8.33 -0.46 14.68
N GLY A 309 -7.02 -0.66 14.55
CA GLY A 309 -6.00 0.30 14.95
C GLY A 309 -5.87 1.50 13.99
N THR A 310 -4.83 2.31 14.22
CA THR A 310 -4.47 3.45 13.37
C THR A 310 -4.07 3.01 11.96
N LEU A 311 -4.31 3.87 10.97
CA LEU A 311 -3.91 3.65 9.58
C LEU A 311 -2.59 4.33 9.23
N TYR A 312 -2.13 5.24 10.09
CA TYR A 312 -1.04 6.17 9.82
C TYR A 312 -0.08 6.28 10.99
N GLU A 313 1.21 6.44 10.68
CA GLU A 313 2.26 6.86 11.60
C GLU A 313 2.64 8.31 11.24
N LYS A 314 2.33 9.27 12.09
CA LYS A 314 2.43 10.71 11.81
C LYS A 314 3.87 11.16 11.52
N GLU A 315 4.82 10.59 12.25
CA GLU A 315 6.26 10.84 12.07
C GLU A 315 6.71 10.37 10.68
N PHE A 316 6.23 9.20 10.24
CA PHE A 316 6.52 8.69 8.90
C PHE A 316 5.93 9.59 7.81
N LEU A 317 4.68 10.03 7.94
CA LEU A 317 4.05 10.96 7.01
C LEU A 317 4.81 12.30 6.93
N THR A 318 5.28 12.79 8.06
CA THR A 318 6.09 14.02 8.14
C THR A 318 7.44 13.83 7.43
N SER A 319 8.06 12.65 7.60
CA SER A 319 9.28 12.29 6.86
C SER A 319 9.02 12.19 5.35
N MET A 320 7.90 11.59 4.93
CA MET A 320 7.49 11.56 3.52
C MET A 320 7.34 12.97 2.94
N LEU A 321 6.71 13.89 3.68
CA LEU A 321 6.53 15.28 3.26
C LEU A 321 7.88 16.00 3.09
N ALA A 322 8.85 15.72 3.95
CA ALA A 322 10.21 16.27 3.87
C ALA A 322 11.01 15.74 2.67
N GLU A 323 10.69 14.55 2.16
CA GLU A 323 11.36 13.95 1.00
C GLU A 323 10.86 14.52 -0.36
N LEU A 324 9.66 15.14 -0.40
CA LEU A 324 9.05 15.65 -1.64
C LEU A 324 9.98 16.51 -2.53
N PRO A 325 10.76 17.48 -1.98
CA PRO A 325 11.56 18.36 -2.80
C PRO A 325 12.69 17.66 -3.58
N LYS A 326 13.04 16.43 -3.21
CA LYS A 326 14.09 15.64 -3.87
C LYS A 326 13.65 15.02 -5.20
N TYR A 327 12.34 14.93 -5.43
CA TYR A 327 11.76 14.14 -6.51
C TYR A 327 10.86 14.98 -7.43
N THR A 328 10.83 14.59 -8.72
CA THR A 328 9.86 15.12 -9.68
C THR A 328 8.60 14.26 -9.66
N ILE A 329 7.59 14.72 -8.94
CA ILE A 329 6.34 13.99 -8.64
C ILE A 329 5.10 14.86 -8.83
N ASP A 330 3.92 14.23 -8.87
CA ASP A 330 2.64 14.95 -8.94
C ASP A 330 2.38 15.75 -7.65
N LYS A 331 1.98 17.02 -7.80
CA LYS A 331 1.61 17.92 -6.68
C LYS A 331 0.47 17.36 -5.81
N LYS A 332 -0.31 16.41 -6.33
CA LYS A 332 -1.34 15.72 -5.56
C LYS A 332 -0.75 14.94 -4.38
N CYS A 333 0.49 14.46 -4.49
CA CYS A 333 1.16 13.78 -3.38
C CYS A 333 1.26 14.68 -2.15
N GLU A 334 1.73 15.91 -2.30
CA GLU A 334 1.82 16.87 -1.20
C GLU A 334 0.45 17.17 -0.59
N LYS A 335 -0.54 17.48 -1.43
CA LYS A 335 -1.90 17.79 -0.98
C LYS A 335 -2.50 16.62 -0.18
N THR A 336 -2.29 15.39 -0.64
CA THR A 336 -2.79 14.18 0.04
C THR A 336 -2.06 13.98 1.36
N LEU A 337 -0.71 14.05 1.39
CA LEU A 337 0.07 13.88 2.63
C LEU A 337 -0.32 14.90 3.70
N ARG A 338 -0.50 16.17 3.33
CA ARG A 338 -0.94 17.19 4.29
C ARG A 338 -2.31 16.87 4.89
N LYS A 339 -3.26 16.38 4.08
CA LYS A 339 -4.55 15.89 4.59
C LYS A 339 -4.39 14.68 5.52
N THR A 340 -3.56 13.72 5.10
CA THR A 340 -3.33 12.49 5.88
C THR A 340 -2.68 12.78 7.23
N ILE A 341 -1.79 13.76 7.31
CA ILE A 341 -1.20 14.21 8.58
C ILE A 341 -2.28 14.78 9.52
N LEU A 342 -3.24 15.55 8.99
CA LEU A 342 -4.33 16.10 9.79
C LEU A 342 -5.28 15.02 10.34
N GLU A 343 -5.49 13.94 9.58
CA GLU A 343 -6.40 12.85 9.97
C GLU A 343 -5.71 11.71 10.76
N SER A 344 -4.38 11.71 10.91
CA SER A 344 -3.63 10.58 11.47
C SER A 344 -4.05 10.17 12.87
N ASP A 345 -4.41 11.13 13.73
CA ASP A 345 -4.82 10.94 15.10
C ASP A 345 -6.35 10.90 15.28
N MET A 346 -7.11 10.92 14.17
CA MET A 346 -8.58 11.00 14.20
C MET A 346 -9.23 9.61 14.32
N PRO A 347 -10.46 9.54 14.87
CA PRO A 347 -11.19 8.29 14.98
C PRO A 347 -11.38 7.56 13.65
N ALA A 348 -11.53 6.24 13.73
CA ALA A 348 -11.93 5.42 12.58
C ALA A 348 -13.33 5.80 12.07
N CYS A 349 -13.60 5.48 10.78
CA CYS A 349 -14.89 5.66 10.14
C CYS A 349 -15.29 7.11 9.89
N TYR A 350 -14.75 7.68 8.79
CA TYR A 350 -15.13 9.03 8.37
C TYR A 350 -16.62 9.14 7.98
N TYR A 351 -17.15 10.37 8.03
CA TYR A 351 -18.45 10.76 7.50
C TYR A 351 -18.28 11.45 6.15
N THR A 352 -19.34 11.45 5.31
CA THR A 352 -19.37 12.26 4.08
C THR A 352 -20.41 13.37 4.20
N LEU A 353 -20.15 14.48 3.51
CA LEU A 353 -21.10 15.60 3.48
C LEU A 353 -22.44 15.16 2.89
N ASP A 354 -22.38 14.33 1.84
CA ASP A 354 -23.54 13.87 1.09
C ASP A 354 -24.46 13.01 1.98
N GLU A 355 -23.90 12.05 2.76
CA GLU A 355 -24.73 11.19 3.64
C GLU A 355 -25.43 11.99 4.74
N ILE A 356 -24.78 13.01 5.29
CA ILE A 356 -25.40 13.83 6.33
C ILE A 356 -26.49 14.74 5.72
N ALA A 357 -26.22 15.35 4.58
CA ALA A 357 -27.20 16.17 3.87
C ALA A 357 -28.43 15.36 3.43
N GLU A 358 -28.23 14.15 2.92
CA GLU A 358 -29.31 13.21 2.57
C GLU A 358 -30.18 12.85 3.80
N ALA A 359 -29.54 12.50 4.93
CA ALA A 359 -30.23 12.15 6.16
C ALA A 359 -31.08 13.33 6.72
N LEU A 360 -30.65 14.56 6.49
CA LEU A 360 -31.34 15.78 6.92
C LEU A 360 -32.26 16.38 5.83
N LYS A 361 -32.25 15.84 4.62
CA LYS A 361 -32.96 16.36 3.45
C LYS A 361 -32.62 17.84 3.18
N THR A 362 -31.33 18.18 3.28
CA THR A 362 -30.81 19.53 3.05
C THR A 362 -29.73 19.53 1.96
N SER A 363 -29.29 20.71 1.54
CA SER A 363 -28.11 20.83 0.68
C SER A 363 -26.83 20.61 1.48
N PRO A 364 -25.81 19.92 0.92
CA PRO A 364 -24.54 19.70 1.62
C PRO A 364 -23.81 21.03 1.89
N LEU A 365 -23.23 21.13 3.07
CA LEU A 365 -22.32 22.23 3.42
C LEU A 365 -20.97 22.05 2.70
N SER A 366 -20.14 23.09 2.64
CA SER A 366 -18.76 22.91 2.24
C SER A 366 -17.97 22.16 3.34
N LEU A 367 -16.97 21.37 2.92
CA LEU A 367 -16.13 20.60 3.85
C LEU A 367 -15.46 21.50 4.89
N GLN A 368 -14.97 22.65 4.46
CA GLN A 368 -14.36 23.65 5.35
C GLN A 368 -15.35 24.15 6.41
N ARG A 369 -16.57 24.50 6.00
CA ARG A 369 -17.59 25.03 6.90
C ARG A 369 -18.00 24.05 7.97
N ILE A 370 -18.13 22.75 7.66
CA ILE A 370 -18.48 21.76 8.70
C ILE A 370 -17.31 21.51 9.66
N ILE A 371 -16.07 21.48 9.19
CA ILE A 371 -14.90 21.35 10.05
C ILE A 371 -14.83 22.55 11.01
N GLU A 372 -14.92 23.78 10.52
CA GLU A 372 -14.93 24.98 11.35
C GLU A 372 -16.06 24.97 12.41
N ARG A 373 -17.26 24.53 12.04
CA ARG A 373 -18.38 24.40 13.01
C ARG A 373 -18.11 23.37 14.11
N LEU A 374 -17.56 22.22 13.74
CA LEU A 374 -17.22 21.18 14.68
C LEU A 374 -16.15 21.68 15.67
N GLU A 375 -15.10 22.34 15.16
CA GLU A 375 -14.02 22.91 15.99
C GLU A 375 -14.52 24.02 16.90
N GLN A 376 -15.37 24.93 16.42
CA GLN A 376 -15.99 25.98 17.22
C GLN A 376 -16.88 25.43 18.36
N ASN A 377 -17.40 24.21 18.20
CA ASN A 377 -18.18 23.51 19.22
C ASN A 377 -17.33 22.53 20.07
N GLY A 378 -15.99 22.64 20.00
CA GLY A 378 -15.05 21.88 20.86
C GLY A 378 -14.77 20.46 20.43
N PHE A 379 -15.13 20.07 19.21
CA PHE A 379 -14.84 18.76 18.66
C PHE A 379 -13.61 18.80 17.75
N ALA A 380 -12.80 17.75 17.79
CA ALA A 380 -11.74 17.56 16.80
C ALA A 380 -12.36 17.22 15.45
N ALA A 381 -11.89 17.83 14.38
CA ALA A 381 -12.34 17.53 13.02
C ALA A 381 -11.20 17.68 11.99
N SER A 382 -11.23 16.87 10.94
CA SER A 382 -10.28 16.96 9.83
C SER A 382 -10.88 16.43 8.53
N PRO A 383 -10.42 16.91 7.36
CA PRO A 383 -10.75 16.25 6.09
C PRO A 383 -10.08 14.86 6.07
N THR A 384 -10.65 13.90 5.34
CA THR A 384 -9.97 12.62 5.10
C THR A 384 -9.36 12.54 3.70
N SER A 385 -8.22 11.87 3.58
CA SER A 385 -7.60 11.56 2.28
C SER A 385 -8.34 10.46 1.52
N LEU A 386 -9.16 9.66 2.20
CA LEU A 386 -9.86 8.48 1.66
C LEU A 386 -11.12 8.81 0.85
N ASN A 387 -11.64 10.05 0.98
CA ASN A 387 -12.83 10.51 0.26
C ASN A 387 -12.79 12.04 0.09
N PRO A 388 -13.08 12.59 -1.12
CA PRO A 388 -13.03 14.04 -1.38
C PRO A 388 -14.00 14.86 -0.55
N THR A 389 -15.20 14.32 -0.22
CA THR A 389 -16.24 14.98 0.59
C THR A 389 -16.27 14.45 2.03
N GLY A 390 -15.26 13.65 2.40
CA GLY A 390 -15.18 12.98 3.70
C GLY A 390 -14.50 13.81 4.77
N PHE A 391 -14.97 13.65 6.01
CA PHE A 391 -14.35 14.24 7.20
C PHE A 391 -14.38 13.25 8.38
N ARG A 392 -13.39 13.38 9.26
CA ARG A 392 -13.31 12.65 10.53
C ARG A 392 -13.59 13.57 11.69
N THR A 393 -14.20 13.07 12.74
CA THR A 393 -14.47 13.81 13.96
C THR A 393 -14.72 12.86 15.14
N ASN A 394 -14.47 13.34 16.34
CA ASN A 394 -14.91 12.69 17.58
C ASN A 394 -16.31 13.13 18.03
N CYS A 395 -16.99 13.97 17.24
CA CYS A 395 -18.36 14.42 17.50
C CYS A 395 -19.36 13.28 17.32
N PRO A 396 -20.28 13.04 18.25
CA PRO A 396 -21.38 12.07 18.05
C PRO A 396 -22.28 12.46 16.87
N ILE A 397 -22.86 11.44 16.22
CA ILE A 397 -23.64 11.65 14.97
C ILE A 397 -24.88 12.53 15.16
N ASP A 398 -25.54 12.46 16.31
CA ASP A 398 -26.69 13.32 16.65
C ASP A 398 -26.27 14.78 16.68
N LYS A 399 -25.13 15.09 17.29
CA LYS A 399 -24.58 16.45 17.32
C LYS A 399 -24.08 16.91 15.95
N ILE A 400 -23.47 16.03 15.15
CA ILE A 400 -23.13 16.33 13.77
C ILE A 400 -24.38 16.79 13.00
N LYS A 401 -25.50 16.07 13.12
CA LYS A 401 -26.76 16.40 12.47
C LYS A 401 -27.32 17.76 12.94
N GLU A 402 -27.27 18.05 14.23
CA GLU A 402 -27.68 19.37 14.78
C GLU A 402 -26.85 20.50 14.18
N LEU A 403 -25.51 20.33 14.12
CA LEU A 403 -24.60 21.36 13.56
C LEU A 403 -24.74 21.52 12.04
N PHE A 404 -25.20 20.49 11.33
CA PHE A 404 -25.46 20.57 9.91
C PHE A 404 -26.76 21.32 9.60
N ALA A 405 -27.79 21.19 10.49
CA ALA A 405 -29.10 21.79 10.30
C ALA A 405 -29.15 23.32 10.57
N GLN A 406 -28.13 23.86 11.22
CA GLN A 406 -27.94 25.30 11.48
C GLN A 406 -27.34 26.02 10.26
#